data_0b9968c78c3f2b6b7c84f195fe493a74
#
_entry.id   0b9968c78c3f2b6b7c84f195fe493a74
#
_cell.length_a   1.000
_cell.length_b   1.000
_cell.length_c   1.000
_cell.angle_alpha   90.00
_cell.angle_beta   90.00
_cell.angle_gamma   90.00
#
_symmetry.space_group_name_H-M   'P 1'
#
loop_
_entity.id
_entity.type
_entity.pdbx_description
1 polymer ?
#
loop_
_entity_poly.entity_id
_entity_poly.type
_entity_poly.pdbx_seq_one_letter_code
_entity_poly.pdbx_strand_id
1 'polypeptide(L)'
;MADQDIRWIQRLANYKKALERLNEAALIIHRQTAYGKDVNELLQEGLIQRFEYTHELAWNVMKDFSECQGNTEIRGSRDAIRWALQNGLVDDKAWMKSIEDRNLSSHDYDSATAEAVILKILEVYIPLFNRFESVMCEIAKKEE
;
A
#
# COMPACT_ATOMS: atom_id res chain seq x y z
N MET A 1 -5.32 -2.90 -27.88
CA MET A 1 -4.92 -2.49 -26.54
C MET A 1 -3.41 -2.48 -26.44
N ALA A 2 -2.83 -1.39 -25.93
CA ALA A 2 -1.38 -1.31 -25.77
C ALA A 2 -0.90 -2.19 -24.62
N ASP A 3 0.33 -2.69 -24.72
CA ASP A 3 0.93 -3.53 -23.66
C ASP A 3 0.92 -2.81 -22.31
N GLN A 4 1.07 -1.49 -22.31
CA GLN A 4 1.05 -0.67 -21.08
C GLN A 4 -0.30 -0.70 -20.38
N ASP A 5 -1.39 -0.76 -21.15
CA ASP A 5 -2.74 -0.83 -20.58
C ASP A 5 -2.94 -2.16 -19.84
N ILE A 6 -2.40 -3.24 -20.38
CA ILE A 6 -2.47 -4.55 -19.77
C ILE A 6 -1.59 -4.60 -18.52
N ARG A 7 -0.42 -3.96 -18.57
CA ARG A 7 0.54 -4.01 -17.47
C ARG A 7 -0.02 -3.44 -16.17
N TRP A 8 -0.65 -2.26 -16.23
CA TRP A 8 -1.15 -1.66 -15.00
C TRP A 8 -2.34 -2.44 -14.44
N ILE A 9 -3.16 -3.03 -15.30
CA ILE A 9 -4.28 -3.86 -14.87
C ILE A 9 -3.79 -5.14 -14.19
N GLN A 10 -2.75 -5.76 -14.74
CA GLN A 10 -2.12 -6.93 -14.10
C GLN A 10 -1.49 -6.55 -12.76
N ARG A 11 -0.85 -5.40 -12.70
CA ARG A 11 -0.27 -4.90 -11.45
C ARG A 11 -1.35 -4.63 -10.42
N LEU A 12 -2.47 -4.07 -10.86
CA LEU A 12 -3.62 -3.83 -9.98
C LEU A 12 -4.15 -5.14 -9.41
N ALA A 13 -4.23 -6.20 -10.20
CA ALA A 13 -4.68 -7.50 -9.72
C ALA A 13 -3.77 -8.02 -8.60
N ASN A 14 -2.47 -7.86 -8.75
CA ASN A 14 -1.50 -8.26 -7.73
C ASN A 14 -1.62 -7.40 -6.47
N TYR A 15 -1.84 -6.10 -6.65
CA TYR A 15 -2.07 -5.18 -5.53
C TYR A 15 -3.31 -5.58 -4.74
N LYS A 16 -4.40 -5.92 -5.42
CA LYS A 16 -5.64 -6.34 -4.77
C LYS A 16 -5.43 -7.57 -3.90
N LYS A 17 -4.66 -8.55 -4.39
CA LYS A 17 -4.35 -9.76 -3.61
C LYS A 17 -3.51 -9.43 -2.38
N ALA A 18 -2.51 -8.57 -2.54
CA ALA A 18 -1.66 -8.15 -1.42
C ALA A 18 -2.48 -7.39 -0.37
N LEU A 19 -3.36 -6.49 -0.82
CA LEU A 19 -4.21 -5.72 0.07
C LEU A 19 -5.18 -6.61 0.83
N GLU A 20 -5.75 -7.61 0.18
CA GLU A 20 -6.62 -8.59 0.82
C GLU A 20 -5.90 -9.27 1.97
N ARG A 21 -4.66 -9.69 1.76
CA ARG A 21 -3.85 -10.33 2.80
C ARG A 21 -3.50 -9.36 3.93
N LEU A 22 -3.27 -8.10 3.60
CA LEU A 22 -3.03 -7.07 4.62
C LEU A 22 -4.28 -6.85 5.47
N ASN A 23 -5.44 -6.77 4.84
CA ASN A 23 -6.73 -6.63 5.54
C ASN A 23 -6.98 -7.84 6.45
N GLU A 24 -6.66 -9.05 6.00
CA GLU A 24 -6.77 -10.25 6.83
C GLU A 24 -5.89 -10.17 8.08
N ALA A 25 -4.64 -9.71 7.92
CA ALA A 25 -3.73 -9.54 9.04
C ALA A 25 -4.27 -8.53 10.05
N ALA A 26 -4.85 -7.43 9.56
CA ALA A 26 -5.46 -6.43 10.43
C ALA A 26 -6.61 -7.03 11.24
N LEU A 27 -7.45 -7.85 10.61
CA LEU A 27 -8.57 -8.51 11.30
C LEU A 27 -8.06 -9.47 12.38
N ILE A 28 -7.01 -10.21 12.10
CA ILE A 28 -6.42 -11.13 13.09
C ILE A 28 -5.92 -10.34 14.31
N ILE A 29 -5.24 -9.23 14.07
CA ILE A 29 -4.74 -8.38 15.16
C ILE A 29 -5.88 -7.78 15.97
N HIS A 30 -6.95 -7.32 15.32
CA HIS A 30 -8.11 -6.76 16.03
C HIS A 30 -8.87 -7.80 16.84
N ARG A 31 -8.90 -9.06 16.42
CA ARG A 31 -9.56 -10.14 17.14
C ARG A 31 -8.72 -10.69 18.28
N GLN A 32 -7.45 -10.38 18.25
CA GLN A 32 -6.51 -10.89 19.23
C GLN A 32 -6.89 -10.45 20.63
N THR A 33 -6.96 -11.40 21.54
CA THR A 33 -7.20 -11.10 22.95
C THR A 33 -5.91 -11.21 23.75
N ALA A 34 -5.52 -12.36 24.18
CA ALA A 34 -4.38 -12.50 25.07
C ALA A 34 -3.41 -13.57 24.56
N TYR A 35 -2.57 -13.21 23.61
CA TYR A 35 -1.47 -14.07 23.20
C TYR A 35 -0.20 -13.68 23.97
N GLY A 36 0.74 -14.60 24.07
CA GLY A 36 2.04 -14.30 24.65
C GLY A 36 2.81 -13.30 23.79
N LYS A 37 3.84 -12.73 24.40
CA LYS A 37 4.68 -11.71 23.78
C LYS A 37 5.26 -12.20 22.44
N ASP A 38 5.71 -13.44 22.37
CA ASP A 38 6.33 -13.98 21.15
C ASP A 38 5.35 -14.07 20.01
N VAL A 39 4.11 -14.46 20.29
CA VAL A 39 3.06 -14.52 19.25
C VAL A 39 2.69 -13.12 18.80
N ASN A 40 2.57 -12.16 19.70
CA ASN A 40 2.27 -10.79 19.37
C ASN A 40 3.34 -10.18 18.46
N GLU A 41 4.61 -10.41 18.76
CA GLU A 41 5.71 -9.94 17.93
C GLU A 41 5.64 -10.55 16.53
N LEU A 42 5.34 -11.83 16.44
CA LEU A 42 5.20 -12.51 15.15
C LEU A 42 4.05 -11.90 14.32
N LEU A 43 2.92 -11.63 14.95
CA LEU A 43 1.78 -11.01 14.29
C LEU A 43 2.12 -9.59 13.80
N GLN A 44 2.82 -8.82 14.62
CA GLN A 44 3.23 -7.47 14.27
C GLN A 44 4.21 -7.47 13.09
N GLU A 45 5.19 -8.37 13.11
CA GLU A 45 6.12 -8.52 12.01
C GLU A 45 5.41 -8.90 10.73
N GLY A 46 4.44 -9.80 10.81
CA GLY A 46 3.65 -10.21 9.65
C GLY A 46 2.84 -9.06 9.08
N LEU A 47 2.24 -8.23 9.93
CA LEU A 47 1.50 -7.06 9.48
C LEU A 47 2.43 -6.07 8.75
N ILE A 48 3.60 -5.80 9.34
CA ILE A 48 4.57 -4.88 8.74
C ILE A 48 5.03 -5.38 7.37
N GLN A 49 5.36 -6.67 7.26
CA GLN A 49 5.78 -7.25 5.99
C GLN A 49 4.70 -7.13 4.91
N ARG A 50 3.45 -7.40 5.28
CA ARG A 50 2.33 -7.29 4.34
C ARG A 50 2.08 -5.83 3.95
N PHE A 51 2.26 -4.90 4.87
CA PHE A 51 2.19 -3.47 4.58
C PHE A 51 3.28 -3.06 3.58
N GLU A 52 4.52 -3.44 3.82
CA GLU A 52 5.63 -3.10 2.94
C GLU A 52 5.42 -3.62 1.53
N TYR A 53 4.99 -4.86 1.40
CA TYR A 53 4.73 -5.48 0.12
C TYR A 53 3.57 -4.80 -0.61
N THR A 54 2.49 -4.50 0.10
CA THR A 54 1.32 -3.83 -0.47
C THR A 54 1.68 -2.41 -0.92
N HIS A 55 2.45 -1.69 -0.11
CA HIS A 55 2.93 -0.35 -0.44
C HIS A 55 3.76 -0.36 -1.74
N GLU A 56 4.65 -1.34 -1.86
CA GLU A 56 5.46 -1.50 -3.07
C GLU A 56 4.59 -1.68 -4.30
N LEU A 57 3.60 -2.55 -4.21
CA LEU A 57 2.68 -2.78 -5.33
C LEU A 57 1.81 -1.56 -5.62
N ALA A 58 1.41 -0.80 -4.60
CA ALA A 58 0.59 0.38 -4.78
C ALA A 58 1.29 1.41 -5.67
N TRP A 59 2.53 1.77 -5.33
CA TRP A 59 3.21 2.79 -6.13
C TRP A 59 3.60 2.25 -7.51
N ASN A 60 3.79 0.93 -7.67
CA ASN A 60 4.01 0.33 -8.99
C ASN A 60 2.75 0.41 -9.85
N VAL A 61 1.55 0.27 -9.28
CA VAL A 61 0.30 0.52 -10.01
C VAL A 61 0.27 1.97 -10.50
N MET A 62 0.59 2.93 -9.63
CA MET A 62 0.64 4.34 -10.00
C MET A 62 1.60 4.59 -11.15
N LYS A 63 2.79 4.01 -11.08
CA LYS A 63 3.81 4.15 -12.11
C LYS A 63 3.34 3.57 -13.43
N ASP A 64 2.88 2.33 -13.42
CA ASP A 64 2.44 1.66 -14.64
C ASP A 64 1.23 2.37 -15.27
N PHE A 65 0.31 2.85 -14.43
CA PHE A 65 -0.83 3.63 -14.93
C PHE A 65 -0.38 4.96 -15.54
N SER A 66 0.59 5.65 -14.92
CA SER A 66 1.10 6.91 -15.47
C SER A 66 1.75 6.69 -16.82
N GLU A 67 2.46 5.58 -17.01
CA GLU A 67 3.06 5.22 -18.28
C GLU A 67 1.99 4.99 -19.36
N CYS A 68 0.90 4.34 -18.97
CA CYS A 68 -0.27 4.15 -19.83
C CYS A 68 -0.87 5.49 -20.27
N GLN A 69 -0.78 6.53 -19.41
CA GLN A 69 -1.26 7.88 -19.70
C GLN A 69 -0.22 8.74 -20.42
N GLY A 70 0.93 8.16 -20.78
CA GLY A 70 1.97 8.84 -21.54
C GLY A 70 3.08 9.47 -20.72
N ASN A 71 3.07 9.31 -19.41
CA ASN A 71 4.12 9.86 -18.55
C ASN A 71 5.12 8.75 -18.17
N THR A 72 6.37 8.92 -18.58
CA THR A 72 7.42 7.92 -18.35
C THR A 72 8.51 8.43 -17.38
N GLU A 73 8.22 9.48 -16.61
CA GLU A 73 9.24 10.14 -15.79
C GLU A 73 9.29 9.67 -14.34
N ILE A 74 8.42 8.76 -13.95
CA ILE A 74 8.39 8.24 -12.57
C ILE A 74 9.56 7.29 -12.35
N ARG A 75 10.38 7.57 -11.33
CA ARG A 75 11.58 6.80 -11.03
C ARG A 75 11.55 6.06 -9.71
N GLY A 76 10.53 6.29 -8.88
CA GLY A 76 10.42 5.63 -7.59
C GLY A 76 9.11 5.97 -6.90
N SER A 77 8.99 5.50 -5.66
CA SER A 77 7.73 5.65 -4.90
C SER A 77 7.33 7.10 -4.68
N ARG A 78 8.29 7.97 -4.37
CA ARG A 78 7.99 9.38 -4.10
C ARG A 78 7.43 10.07 -5.34
N ASP A 79 8.04 9.83 -6.50
CA ASP A 79 7.56 10.38 -7.77
C ASP A 79 6.16 9.84 -8.09
N ALA A 80 5.97 8.54 -7.90
CA ALA A 80 4.69 7.89 -8.21
C ALA A 80 3.57 8.45 -7.35
N ILE A 81 3.79 8.56 -6.06
CA ILE A 81 2.78 9.06 -5.12
C ILE A 81 2.48 10.54 -5.38
N ARG A 82 3.52 11.33 -5.65
CA ARG A 82 3.34 12.75 -5.99
C ARG A 82 2.48 12.90 -7.25
N TRP A 83 2.79 12.11 -8.28
CA TRP A 83 2.02 12.12 -9.52
C TRP A 83 0.57 11.71 -9.26
N ALA A 84 0.35 10.68 -8.46
CA ALA A 84 -1.00 10.22 -8.12
C ALA A 84 -1.79 11.30 -7.38
N LEU A 85 -1.15 12.05 -6.47
CA LEU A 85 -1.78 13.17 -5.79
C LEU A 85 -2.15 14.28 -6.76
N GLN A 86 -1.26 14.60 -7.70
CA GLN A 86 -1.47 15.65 -8.68
C GLN A 86 -2.58 15.31 -9.69
N ASN A 87 -2.77 14.03 -9.94
CA ASN A 87 -3.71 13.54 -10.95
C ASN A 87 -4.99 12.95 -10.36
N GLY A 88 -5.20 13.11 -9.06
CA GLY A 88 -6.45 12.74 -8.42
C GLY A 88 -6.68 11.25 -8.18
N LEU A 89 -5.66 10.43 -8.33
CA LEU A 89 -5.78 9.01 -8.00
C LEU A 89 -5.84 8.79 -6.49
N VAL A 90 -5.15 9.62 -5.75
CA VAL A 90 -5.20 9.67 -4.29
C VAL A 90 -5.34 11.13 -3.88
N ASP A 91 -5.93 11.39 -2.72
CA ASP A 91 -6.26 12.73 -2.27
C ASP A 91 -5.74 13.09 -0.89
N ASP A 92 -5.02 12.19 -0.23
CA ASP A 92 -4.56 12.41 1.13
C ASP A 92 -3.03 12.47 1.18
N LYS A 93 -2.52 13.57 1.76
CA LYS A 93 -1.08 13.78 1.91
C LYS A 93 -0.39 12.74 2.79
N ALA A 94 -1.16 11.98 3.57
CA ALA A 94 -0.63 10.87 4.36
C ALA A 94 0.09 9.85 3.48
N TRP A 95 -0.23 9.77 2.20
CA TRP A 95 0.48 8.92 1.25
C TRP A 95 1.98 9.27 1.20
N MET A 96 2.34 10.55 1.28
CA MET A 96 3.76 10.95 1.31
C MET A 96 4.42 10.47 2.60
N LYS A 97 3.71 10.56 3.72
CA LYS A 97 4.20 10.07 5.01
C LYS A 97 4.39 8.56 5.02
N SER A 98 3.58 7.84 4.26
CA SER A 98 3.67 6.38 4.19
C SER A 98 5.04 5.92 3.68
N ILE A 99 5.69 6.70 2.85
CA ILE A 99 7.04 6.40 2.34
C ILE A 99 8.03 6.36 3.49
N GLU A 100 7.98 7.36 4.38
CA GLU A 100 8.86 7.43 5.53
C GLU A 100 8.63 6.28 6.49
N ASP A 101 7.36 5.97 6.78
CA ASP A 101 7.01 4.90 7.71
C ASP A 101 7.35 3.52 7.12
N ARG A 102 7.20 3.34 5.81
CA ARG A 102 7.62 2.12 5.14
C ARG A 102 9.14 1.95 5.25
N ASN A 103 9.91 3.03 5.11
CA ASN A 103 11.36 2.98 5.23
C ASN A 103 11.79 2.69 6.66
N LEU A 104 11.09 3.26 7.64
CA LEU A 104 11.35 2.97 9.06
C LEU A 104 11.09 1.51 9.37
N SER A 105 10.01 0.93 8.82
CA SER A 105 9.63 -0.43 9.11
C SER A 105 10.63 -1.47 8.58
N SER A 106 11.51 -1.08 7.65
CA SER A 106 12.52 -1.99 7.10
C SER A 106 13.83 -2.00 7.90
N HIS A 107 13.92 -1.22 8.98
CA HIS A 107 15.13 -1.15 9.83
C HIS A 107 14.87 -1.72 11.22
N ASP A 108 15.94 -2.16 11.87
CA ASP A 108 15.86 -2.53 13.29
C ASP A 108 15.58 -1.27 14.11
N TYR A 109 14.54 -1.32 14.93
CA TYR A 109 14.16 -0.21 15.79
C TYR A 109 13.48 -0.77 17.06
N ASP A 110 13.31 0.10 18.05
CA ASP A 110 12.74 -0.33 19.32
C ASP A 110 11.25 -0.63 19.22
N SER A 111 10.72 -1.28 20.27
CA SER A 111 9.32 -1.70 20.29
C SER A 111 8.34 -0.53 20.29
N ALA A 112 8.72 0.61 20.84
CA ALA A 112 7.86 1.80 20.84
C ALA A 112 7.66 2.33 19.42
N THR A 113 8.75 2.38 18.62
CA THR A 113 8.66 2.78 17.22
C THR A 113 7.83 1.78 16.41
N ALA A 114 8.01 0.50 16.66
CA ALA A 114 7.22 -0.55 16.01
C ALA A 114 5.74 -0.39 16.29
N GLU A 115 5.36 -0.15 17.54
CA GLU A 115 3.97 0.05 17.93
C GLU A 115 3.36 1.27 17.25
N ALA A 116 4.12 2.37 17.15
CA ALA A 116 3.65 3.59 16.49
C ALA A 116 3.40 3.35 15.01
N VAL A 117 4.30 2.63 14.32
CA VAL A 117 4.13 2.29 12.91
C VAL A 117 2.90 1.40 12.71
N ILE A 118 2.72 0.40 13.58
CA ILE A 118 1.57 -0.51 13.51
C ILE A 118 0.25 0.24 13.64
N LEU A 119 0.16 1.18 14.59
CA LEU A 119 -1.04 1.99 14.74
C LEU A 119 -1.34 2.78 13.47
N LYS A 120 -0.32 3.36 12.85
CA LYS A 120 -0.51 4.10 11.60
C LYS A 120 -0.94 3.18 10.46
N ILE A 121 -0.38 1.99 10.38
CA ILE A 121 -0.79 1.02 9.36
C ILE A 121 -2.29 0.73 9.52
N LEU A 122 -2.72 0.42 10.73
CA LEU A 122 -4.12 0.04 11.00
C LEU A 122 -5.08 1.21 10.82
N GLU A 123 -4.74 2.39 11.32
CA GLU A 123 -5.67 3.52 11.39
C GLU A 123 -5.60 4.45 10.19
N VAL A 124 -4.46 4.53 9.51
CA VAL A 124 -4.25 5.49 8.42
C VAL A 124 -4.04 4.79 7.08
N TYR A 125 -3.04 3.92 6.99
CA TYR A 125 -2.59 3.42 5.68
C TYR A 125 -3.50 2.38 5.07
N ILE A 126 -4.03 1.44 5.87
CA ILE A 126 -4.98 0.46 5.33
C ILE A 126 -6.22 1.15 4.75
N PRO A 127 -6.85 2.12 5.43
CA PRO A 127 -7.94 2.88 4.81
C PRO A 127 -7.54 3.59 3.50
N LEU A 128 -6.35 4.16 3.43
CA LEU A 128 -5.86 4.79 2.20
C LEU A 128 -5.71 3.76 1.07
N PHE A 129 -5.16 2.61 1.40
CA PHE A 129 -4.94 1.53 0.43
C PHE A 129 -6.26 0.99 -0.11
N ASN A 130 -7.26 0.83 0.75
CA ASN A 130 -8.58 0.37 0.35
C ASN A 130 -9.27 1.40 -0.57
N ARG A 131 -9.11 2.69 -0.27
CA ARG A 131 -9.65 3.74 -1.11
C ARG A 131 -8.98 3.76 -2.49
N PHE A 132 -7.67 3.61 -2.53
CA PHE A 132 -6.92 3.56 -3.78
C PHE A 132 -7.38 2.38 -4.65
N GLU A 133 -7.58 1.22 -4.03
CA GLU A 133 -8.12 0.05 -4.75
C GLU A 133 -9.44 0.41 -5.43
N SER A 134 -10.35 1.04 -4.68
CA SER A 134 -11.66 1.40 -5.22
C SER A 134 -11.55 2.35 -6.41
N VAL A 135 -10.69 3.35 -6.32
CA VAL A 135 -10.46 4.31 -7.40
C VAL A 135 -9.93 3.60 -8.64
N MET A 136 -8.92 2.77 -8.49
CA MET A 136 -8.30 2.11 -9.64
C MET A 136 -9.21 1.05 -10.26
N CYS A 137 -10.01 0.36 -9.45
CA CYS A 137 -10.98 -0.60 -9.96
C CYS A 137 -12.06 0.09 -10.79
N GLU A 138 -12.52 1.28 -10.38
CA GLU A 138 -13.48 2.05 -11.16
C GLU A 138 -12.89 2.49 -12.50
N ILE A 139 -11.63 2.92 -12.50
CA ILE A 139 -10.95 3.29 -13.74
C ILE A 139 -10.83 2.07 -14.66
N ALA A 140 -10.45 0.92 -14.12
CA ALA A 140 -10.31 -0.31 -14.90
C ALA A 140 -11.62 -0.73 -15.55
N LYS A 141 -12.75 -0.57 -14.86
CA LYS A 141 -14.06 -0.89 -15.41
C LYS A 141 -14.42 -0.01 -16.60
N LYS A 142 -14.04 1.27 -16.56
CA LYS A 142 -14.36 2.22 -17.63
C LYS A 142 -13.54 1.95 -18.89
N GLU A 143 -12.44 1.23 -18.78
CA GLU A 143 -11.58 0.93 -19.92
C GLU A 143 -11.91 -0.41 -20.60
N GLU A 144 -12.89 -1.13 -20.07
CA GLU A 144 -13.37 -2.36 -20.68
C GLU A 144 -14.26 -2.12 -21.89
#